data_14955265134ca64953770b900c58eaa6
#
_entry.id   14955265134ca64953770b900c58eaa6
#
_cell.length_a   1.000
_cell.length_b   1.000
_cell.length_c   1.000
_cell.angle_alpha   90.00
_cell.angle_beta   90.00
_cell.angle_gamma   90.00
#
_symmetry.space_group_name_H-M   'P 1'
#
loop_
_entity.id
_entity.type
_entity.pdbx_description
1 polymer ?
#
loop_
_entity_poly.entity_id
_entity_poly.type
_entity_poly.pdbx_seq_one_letter_code
_entity_poly.pdbx_strand_id
1 'polypeptide(L)'
;MPLRPSKCTRLVAATLLTMPVCGASLAATALDCLPPVPPAPVTDVATRAEYRTEIGQEFTVYFDEAQAYLRCLDAARAEVSEEINRAIHDYQALSPEPDG
;
A
#
# COMPACT_ATOMS: atom_id res chain seq x y z
N MET A 1 -12.88 -24.99 -7.44
CA MET A 1 -13.21 -24.32 -7.20
C MET A 1 -13.30 -23.23 -7.79
N PRO A 2 -13.81 -22.96 -7.96
CA PRO A 2 -14.08 -22.08 -8.67
C PRO A 2 -13.90 -20.81 -8.38
N LEU A 3 -13.77 -20.27 -8.73
CA LEU A 3 -13.54 -19.18 -8.53
C LEU A 3 -14.37 -18.29 -8.79
N ARG A 4 -14.66 -17.79 -8.70
CA ARG A 4 -15.42 -17.00 -8.78
C ARG A 4 -15.17 -15.92 -9.25
N PRO A 5 -15.19 -15.54 -9.75
CA PRO A 5 -14.85 -14.65 -10.24
C PRO A 5 -15.42 -13.56 -10.36
N SER A 6 -15.50 -13.20 -10.60
CA SER A 6 -15.90 -12.33 -10.88
C SER A 6 -16.96 -11.83 -10.81
N LYS A 7 -17.14 -11.48 -10.18
CA LYS A 7 -18.10 -10.86 -10.05
C LYS A 7 -18.17 -9.76 -10.89
N CYS A 8 -17.28 -9.41 -11.48
CA CYS A 8 -17.35 -8.33 -12.32
C CYS A 8 -18.17 -8.63 -13.44
N THR A 9 -18.67 -9.70 -13.57
CA THR A 9 -19.34 -10.00 -14.66
C THR A 9 -20.53 -9.43 -14.73
N ARG A 10 -21.04 -9.09 -15.14
CA ARG A 10 -22.09 -8.71 -15.11
C ARG A 10 -23.12 -8.60 -15.67
N LEU A 11 -23.64 -8.33 -15.88
CA LEU A 11 -24.66 -8.35 -16.21
C LEU A 11 -25.14 -7.59 -17.08
N VAL A 12 -25.25 -7.25 -17.62
CA VAL A 12 -25.67 -6.66 -18.41
C VAL A 12 -26.73 -6.35 -18.88
N ALA A 13 -27.20 -6.11 -18.72
CA ALA A 13 -28.28 -5.88 -19.04
C ALA A 13 -28.43 -4.87 -19.81
N ALA A 14 -28.10 -4.66 -20.38
CA ALA A 14 -28.41 -3.84 -21.08
C ALA A 14 -28.26 -2.60 -21.14
N THR A 15 -28.32 -2.20 -21.05
CA THR A 15 -28.45 -1.02 -21.10
C THR A 15 -27.50 -0.22 -20.96
N LEU A 16 -27.18 0.22 -21.06
CA LEU A 16 -26.48 1.14 -20.85
C LEU A 16 -25.29 1.15 -20.39
N LEU A 17 -24.72 1.61 -20.41
CA LEU A 17 -23.57 1.90 -19.94
C LEU A 17 -23.14 1.66 -18.71
N THR A 18 -23.41 1.00 -18.02
CA THR A 18 -22.92 0.85 -16.80
C THR A 18 -21.67 0.14 -16.86
N MET A 19 -20.66 0.66 -16.72
CA MET A 19 -19.46 0.06 -16.67
C MET A 19 -19.27 -0.66 -15.46
N PRO A 20 -18.99 -1.73 -15.39
CA PRO A 20 -18.80 -2.50 -14.24
C PRO A 20 -17.56 -2.11 -13.59
N VAL A 21 -17.60 -1.70 -12.55
CA VAL A 21 -16.46 -1.37 -11.87
C VAL A 21 -16.04 -2.52 -11.11
N CYS A 22 -15.25 -3.28 -11.54
CA CYS A 22 -14.77 -4.33 -10.80
C CYS A 22 -13.88 -3.82 -9.81
N GLY A 23 -14.17 -3.66 -8.73
CA GLY A 23 -13.36 -3.12 -7.74
C GLY A 23 -12.23 -3.97 -7.47
N ALA A 24 -11.19 -3.77 -7.94
CA ALA A 24 -10.07 -4.56 -7.70
C ALA A 24 -9.57 -4.32 -6.38
N SER A 25 -9.21 -5.25 -5.69
CA SER A 25 -8.69 -5.02 -4.46
C SER A 25 -7.36 -4.52 -4.63
N LEU A 26 -7.07 -3.44 -4.19
CA LEU A 26 -5.82 -2.90 -4.33
C LEU A 26 -4.97 -3.29 -3.22
N ALA A 27 -4.21 -4.24 -3.35
CA ALA A 27 -3.28 -4.60 -2.32
C ALA A 27 -2.25 -3.54 -2.25
N ALA A 28 -1.93 -3.11 -1.09
CA ALA A 28 -0.90 -2.12 -0.94
C ALA A 28 0.44 -2.76 -1.17
N THR A 29 1.21 -2.23 -2.03
CA THR A 29 2.57 -2.70 -2.21
C THR A 29 3.50 -1.61 -1.79
N ALA A 30 4.75 -1.95 -1.56
CA ALA A 30 5.72 -0.95 -1.17
C ALA A 30 5.85 0.14 -2.22
N LEU A 31 5.57 -0.18 -3.46
CA LEU A 31 5.67 0.82 -4.51
C LEU A 31 4.55 1.84 -4.45
N ASP A 32 3.47 1.49 -3.79
CA ASP A 32 2.36 2.42 -3.66
C ASP A 32 2.53 3.35 -2.49
N CYS A 33 3.52 3.13 -1.66
CA CYS A 33 3.74 3.98 -0.51
C CYS A 33 4.57 5.18 -0.94
N LEU A 34 4.11 6.36 -0.59
CA LEU A 34 4.78 7.58 -1.00
C LEU A 34 5.68 8.09 0.09
N PRO A 35 6.97 8.11 -0.17
CA PRO A 35 7.88 8.61 0.85
C PRO A 35 7.70 10.10 1.07
N PRO A 36 7.74 10.53 2.29
CA PRO A 36 7.62 11.95 2.56
C PRO A 36 8.90 12.69 2.22
N VAL A 37 8.76 13.96 1.97
CA VAL A 37 9.91 14.78 1.64
C VAL A 37 10.18 15.67 2.83
N PRO A 38 11.34 15.58 3.44
CA PRO A 38 11.61 16.42 4.59
C PRO A 38 11.68 17.88 4.21
N PRO A 39 11.31 18.76 5.11
CA PRO A 39 11.43 20.19 4.83
C PRO A 39 12.88 20.59 4.63
N ALA A 40 13.08 21.58 3.82
CA ALA A 40 14.42 22.08 3.61
C ALA A 40 14.96 22.68 4.90
N PRO A 41 16.20 22.47 5.22
CA PRO A 41 16.74 23.03 6.44
C PRO A 41 16.84 24.56 6.35
N VAL A 42 16.48 25.21 7.42
CA VAL A 42 16.64 26.65 7.51
C VAL A 42 17.80 26.89 8.46
N THR A 43 18.92 27.31 7.90
CA THR A 43 20.11 27.43 8.71
C THR A 43 20.28 28.81 9.31
N ASP A 44 19.64 29.81 8.76
CA ASP A 44 19.81 31.16 9.27
C ASP A 44 19.04 31.34 10.56
N VAL A 45 19.72 31.75 11.60
CA VAL A 45 19.12 31.82 12.92
C VAL A 45 17.99 32.85 12.98
N ALA A 46 18.17 33.97 12.32
CA ALA A 46 17.14 35.01 12.34
C ALA A 46 15.90 34.53 11.61
N THR A 47 16.08 33.89 10.49
CA THR A 47 14.94 33.37 9.74
C THR A 47 14.21 32.28 10.53
N ARG A 48 14.96 31.43 11.22
CA ARG A 48 14.31 30.43 12.04
C ARG A 48 13.47 31.04 13.13
N ALA A 49 13.98 32.12 13.71
CA ALA A 49 13.23 32.74 14.78
C ALA A 49 11.99 33.44 14.24
N GLU A 50 12.12 34.08 13.09
CA GLU A 50 11.01 34.79 12.53
C GLU A 50 9.90 33.89 12.04
N TYR A 51 10.24 32.79 11.41
CA TYR A 51 9.25 31.88 10.82
C TYR A 51 9.12 30.58 11.61
N ARG A 52 9.35 30.65 12.90
CA ARG A 52 9.35 29.46 13.73
C ARG A 52 8.04 28.68 13.62
N THR A 53 6.92 29.37 13.59
CA THR A 53 5.62 28.70 13.56
C THR A 53 5.43 27.99 12.22
N GLU A 54 5.74 28.68 11.15
CA GLU A 54 5.55 28.10 9.82
C GLU A 54 6.46 26.91 9.60
N ILE A 55 7.71 27.05 10.02
CA ILE A 55 8.66 25.96 9.89
C ILE A 55 8.17 24.77 10.73
N GLY A 56 7.68 25.05 11.93
CA GLY A 56 7.17 23.98 12.77
C GLY A 56 5.99 23.26 12.15
N GLN A 57 5.14 24.00 11.44
CA GLN A 57 4.02 23.37 10.79
C GLN A 57 4.48 22.45 9.65
N GLU A 58 5.50 22.88 8.92
CA GLU A 58 6.02 22.03 7.87
C GLU A 58 6.58 20.73 8.42
N PHE A 59 7.27 20.80 9.56
CA PHE A 59 7.78 19.59 10.17
C PHE A 59 6.66 18.71 10.69
N THR A 60 5.58 19.31 11.20
CA THR A 60 4.45 18.50 11.66
C THR A 60 3.85 17.72 10.50
N VAL A 61 3.68 18.37 9.37
CA VAL A 61 3.14 17.69 8.19
C VAL A 61 4.09 16.57 7.75
N TYR A 62 5.38 16.87 7.75
CA TYR A 62 6.34 15.85 7.36
C TYR A 62 6.27 14.64 8.30
N PHE A 63 6.16 14.85 9.60
CA PHE A 63 6.11 13.73 10.52
C PHE A 63 4.83 12.91 10.34
N ASP A 64 3.71 13.58 10.06
CA ASP A 64 2.47 12.86 9.80
C ASP A 64 2.58 12.02 8.55
N GLU A 65 3.18 12.57 7.50
CA GLU A 65 3.36 11.83 6.27
C GLU A 65 4.35 10.68 6.45
N ALA A 66 5.38 10.91 7.26
CA ALA A 66 6.34 9.85 7.52
C ALA A 66 5.70 8.69 8.24
N GLN A 67 4.82 8.98 9.19
CA GLN A 67 4.12 7.90 9.87
C GLN A 67 3.18 7.17 8.94
N ALA A 68 2.50 7.91 8.07
CA ALA A 68 1.61 7.26 7.10
C ALA A 68 2.42 6.37 6.15
N TYR A 69 3.60 6.83 5.77
CA TYR A 69 4.46 6.04 4.91
C TYR A 69 4.88 4.74 5.60
N LEU A 70 5.26 4.83 6.87
CA LEU A 70 5.66 3.64 7.61
C LEU A 70 4.50 2.66 7.77
N ARG A 71 3.29 3.16 8.00
CA ARG A 71 2.14 2.27 8.09
C ARG A 71 1.87 1.60 6.75
N CYS A 72 2.06 2.33 5.67
CA CYS A 72 1.89 1.77 4.34
C CYS A 72 2.88 0.64 4.10
N LEU A 73 4.14 0.86 4.49
CA LEU A 73 5.16 -0.17 4.32
C LEU A 73 4.86 -1.39 5.18
N ASP A 74 4.34 -1.18 6.38
CA ASP A 74 3.99 -2.30 7.24
C ASP A 74 2.86 -3.12 6.63
N ALA A 75 1.87 -2.47 6.04
CA ALA A 75 0.78 -3.19 5.40
C ALA A 75 1.29 -3.98 4.19
N ALA A 76 2.17 -3.36 3.41
CA ALA A 76 2.72 -4.05 2.25
C ALA A 76 3.53 -5.27 2.67
N ARG A 77 4.28 -5.12 3.77
CA ARG A 77 5.07 -6.22 4.25
C ARG A 77 4.19 -7.37 4.71
N ALA A 78 3.10 -7.06 5.38
CA ALA A 78 2.19 -8.11 5.85
C ALA A 78 1.59 -8.86 4.66
N GLU A 79 1.26 -8.16 3.60
CA GLU A 79 0.70 -8.84 2.45
C GLU A 79 1.70 -9.74 1.78
N VAL A 80 2.92 -9.28 1.62
CA VAL A 80 3.94 -10.11 1.01
C VAL A 80 4.21 -11.33 1.89
N SER A 81 4.17 -11.17 3.20
CA SER A 81 4.38 -12.30 4.09
C SER A 81 3.30 -13.36 3.88
N GLU A 82 2.07 -12.93 3.67
CA GLU A 82 1.02 -13.90 3.41
C GLU A 82 1.18 -14.58 2.08
N GLU A 83 1.61 -13.84 1.08
CA GLU A 83 1.86 -14.44 -0.21
C GLU A 83 2.98 -15.47 -0.13
N ILE A 84 4.01 -15.16 0.61
CA ILE A 84 5.11 -16.09 0.78
C ILE A 84 4.62 -17.36 1.46
N ASN A 85 3.79 -17.22 2.47
CA ASN A 85 3.29 -18.38 3.16
C ASN A 85 2.44 -19.25 2.23
N ARG A 86 1.61 -18.63 1.42
CA ARG A 86 0.84 -19.40 0.46
C ARG A 86 1.73 -20.10 -0.55
N ALA A 87 2.76 -19.40 -1.00
CA ALA A 87 3.67 -20.00 -1.96
C ALA A 87 4.43 -21.16 -1.34
N ILE A 88 4.77 -21.06 -0.07
CA ILE A 88 5.44 -22.15 0.61
C ILE A 88 4.52 -23.37 0.64
N HIS A 89 3.26 -23.16 0.98
CA HIS A 89 2.33 -24.28 1.00
C HIS A 89 2.19 -24.91 -0.39
N ASP A 90 2.08 -24.08 -1.40
CA ASP A 90 1.96 -24.62 -2.75
C ASP A 90 3.20 -25.38 -3.15
N TYR A 91 4.35 -24.87 -2.76
CA TYR A 91 5.60 -25.53 -3.08
C TYR A 91 5.69 -26.89 -2.37
N GLN A 92 5.27 -26.91 -1.10
CA GLN A 92 5.33 -28.15 -0.35
C GLN A 92 4.40 -29.20 -0.94
N ALA A 93 3.30 -28.77 -1.50
CA ALA A 93 2.39 -29.70 -2.14
C ALA A 93 2.97 -30.34 -3.39
N LEU A 94 4.00 -29.72 -3.95
CA LEU A 94 4.62 -30.35 -5.10
C LEU A 94 5.62 -31.39 -4.71
N SER A 95 6.08 -31.40 -3.50
CA SER A 95 7.11 -32.32 -3.11
C SER A 95 6.58 -33.70 -3.12
N PRO A 96 7.29 -34.63 -3.64
CA PRO A 96 6.81 -35.96 -3.65
C PRO A 96 6.83 -36.49 -2.28
N GLU A 97 5.94 -37.41 -2.05
CA GLU A 97 5.88 -37.91 -0.83
C GLU A 97 7.06 -38.67 -0.54
N PRO A 98 7.54 -38.64 0.40
CA PRO A 98 8.74 -39.31 0.71
C PRO A 98 8.37 -40.64 0.78
N ASP A 99 8.21 -41.39 0.20
CA ASP A 99 7.88 -42.54 0.41
C ASP A 99 8.54 -43.16 1.25
N GLY A 100 8.45 -43.00 1.84
CA GLY A 100 8.82 -43.78 2.74
C GLY A 100 9.62 -44.51 2.57
#